data_cb0962b03c042951b3b0e7d43131c5d5
#
_entry.id   cb0962b03c042951b3b0e7d43131c5d5
#
_cell.length_a   1.000
_cell.length_b   1.000
_cell.length_c   1.000
_cell.angle_alpha   90.00
_cell.angle_beta   90.00
_cell.angle_gamma   90.00
#
_symmetry.space_group_name_H-M   'P 1'
#
loop_
_entity.id
_entity.type
_entity.pdbx_description
1 polymer ?
#
loop_
_entity_poly.entity_id
_entity_poly.type
_entity_poly.pdbx_seq_one_letter_code
_entity_poly.pdbx_strand_id
1 'polypeptide(L)'
;MTDTLKDIPVFVASVEAGSFAQAAVRLHLSRSAVGKSIARLEERLGVRLFHRTTRSQRLTDNGALFYERCLRALEEIRGAESQLETGKHQVNGRLRVAVPVLFGRQCIAPLLIELAQEHPGLELEMSFSDRVVDLVEEGFDMAVRNGALADSSVLVARRLGEHRMVLCAAPDYLFKNGQPQTVDDLRQHTAINYTRAGRVLPWQLMDYDGTSRTFIPRSSLNMDDLQAICDAALTGHGIAWLPCWMAIKE
;
A
#
# COMPACT_ATOMS: atom_id res chain seq x y z
N MET A 1 -10.65 -35.11 12.25
CA MET A 1 -10.24 -33.81 11.72
C MET A 1 -9.29 -34.06 10.56
N THR A 2 -9.72 -33.78 9.36
CA THR A 2 -8.91 -33.95 8.13
C THR A 2 -7.72 -33.03 8.23
N ASP A 3 -6.53 -33.54 8.00
CA ASP A 3 -5.26 -32.84 8.08
C ASP A 3 -5.18 -31.79 6.95
N THR A 4 -5.85 -30.66 7.18
CA THR A 4 -6.08 -29.60 6.19
C THR A 4 -4.78 -28.97 5.70
N LEU A 5 -3.72 -28.98 6.50
CA LEU A 5 -2.45 -28.33 6.22
C LEU A 5 -1.41 -29.25 5.57
N LYS A 6 -1.63 -30.58 5.58
CA LYS A 6 -0.60 -31.56 5.24
C LYS A 6 0.06 -31.38 3.86
N ASP A 7 -0.72 -31.07 2.84
CA ASP A 7 -0.22 -30.99 1.47
C ASP A 7 0.08 -29.55 1.02
N ILE A 8 -0.23 -28.54 1.86
CA ILE A 8 -0.01 -27.12 1.55
C ILE A 8 1.49 -26.78 1.43
N PRO A 9 2.39 -27.18 2.34
CA PRO A 9 3.82 -26.89 2.19
C PRO A 9 4.41 -27.49 0.91
N VAL A 10 3.93 -28.67 0.49
CA VAL A 10 4.37 -29.31 -0.74
C VAL A 10 3.90 -28.52 -1.98
N PHE A 11 2.68 -28.00 -1.93
CA PHE A 11 2.13 -27.16 -2.99
C PHE A 11 2.94 -25.84 -3.13
N VAL A 12 3.15 -25.13 -2.03
CA VAL A 12 3.93 -23.87 -2.01
C VAL A 12 5.35 -24.12 -2.53
N ALA A 13 6.06 -25.10 -2.01
CA ALA A 13 7.41 -25.45 -2.49
C ALA A 13 7.43 -25.85 -3.97
N SER A 14 6.34 -26.45 -4.49
CA SER A 14 6.23 -26.80 -5.93
C SER A 14 6.08 -25.58 -6.83
N VAL A 15 5.39 -24.56 -6.36
CA VAL A 15 5.26 -23.25 -7.07
C VAL A 15 6.60 -22.52 -7.10
N GLU A 16 7.23 -22.35 -5.95
CA GLU A 16 8.51 -21.65 -5.80
C GLU A 16 9.65 -22.33 -6.57
N ALA A 17 9.68 -23.65 -6.58
CA ALA A 17 10.69 -24.41 -7.31
C ALA A 17 10.45 -24.45 -8.83
N GLY A 18 9.29 -24.04 -9.32
CA GLY A 18 8.92 -24.07 -10.73
C GLY A 18 8.79 -25.48 -11.35
N SER A 19 9.07 -26.54 -10.58
CA SER A 19 8.88 -27.93 -11.02
C SER A 19 8.75 -28.90 -9.84
N PHE A 20 7.96 -29.99 -10.02
CA PHE A 20 7.84 -31.05 -9.01
C PHE A 20 9.15 -31.78 -8.74
N ALA A 21 10.05 -31.83 -9.73
CA ALA A 21 11.35 -32.44 -9.54
C ALA A 21 12.25 -31.62 -8.61
N GLN A 22 12.29 -30.29 -8.79
CA GLN A 22 13.04 -29.39 -7.92
C GLN A 22 12.42 -29.28 -6.52
N ALA A 23 11.09 -29.24 -6.43
CA ALA A 23 10.40 -29.29 -5.15
C ALA A 23 10.69 -30.59 -4.38
N ALA A 24 10.74 -31.72 -5.08
CA ALA A 24 11.09 -33.02 -4.48
C ALA A 24 12.50 -33.00 -3.87
N VAL A 25 13.47 -32.38 -4.53
CA VAL A 25 14.84 -32.21 -3.99
C VAL A 25 14.82 -31.33 -2.75
N ARG A 26 14.15 -30.19 -2.78
CA ARG A 26 14.05 -29.28 -1.63
C ARG A 26 13.39 -29.89 -0.39
N LEU A 27 12.38 -30.72 -0.63
CA LEU A 27 11.59 -31.34 0.43
C LEU A 27 12.12 -32.72 0.86
N HIS A 28 13.20 -33.21 0.26
CA HIS A 28 13.71 -34.58 0.46
C HIS A 28 12.65 -35.66 0.21
N LEU A 29 11.81 -35.44 -0.82
CA LEU A 29 10.75 -36.34 -1.26
C LEU A 29 11.06 -36.91 -2.66
N SER A 30 10.34 -37.97 -3.05
CA SER A 30 10.33 -38.39 -4.44
C SER A 30 9.40 -37.51 -5.28
N ARG A 31 9.68 -37.34 -6.57
CA ARG A 31 8.81 -36.64 -7.51
C ARG A 31 7.38 -37.19 -7.51
N SER A 32 7.27 -38.53 -7.38
CA SER A 32 5.98 -39.23 -7.28
C SER A 32 5.21 -38.84 -6.00
N ALA A 33 5.91 -38.71 -4.88
CA ALA A 33 5.30 -38.27 -3.60
C ALA A 33 4.75 -36.85 -3.71
N VAL A 34 5.54 -35.92 -4.28
CA VAL A 34 5.09 -34.54 -4.56
C VAL A 34 3.85 -34.55 -5.45
N GLY A 35 3.86 -35.31 -6.56
CA GLY A 35 2.70 -35.41 -7.45
C GLY A 35 1.45 -35.98 -6.77
N LYS A 36 1.60 -36.96 -5.89
CA LYS A 36 0.49 -37.51 -5.09
C LYS A 36 -0.06 -36.49 -4.09
N SER A 37 0.80 -35.72 -3.42
CA SER A 37 0.38 -34.64 -2.52
C SER A 37 -0.44 -33.59 -3.24
N ILE A 38 0.01 -33.14 -4.40
CA ILE A 38 -0.73 -32.15 -5.22
C ILE A 38 -2.07 -32.75 -5.68
N ALA A 39 -2.10 -33.99 -6.14
CA ALA A 39 -3.34 -34.64 -6.58
C ALA A 39 -4.38 -34.73 -5.44
N ARG A 40 -3.96 -35.12 -4.22
CA ARG A 40 -4.85 -35.15 -3.05
C ARG A 40 -5.37 -33.75 -2.69
N LEU A 41 -4.49 -32.74 -2.79
CA LEU A 41 -4.88 -31.36 -2.52
C LEU A 41 -5.94 -30.87 -3.53
N GLU A 42 -5.71 -31.08 -4.83
CA GLU A 42 -6.67 -30.75 -5.89
C GLU A 42 -7.99 -31.49 -5.73
N GLU A 43 -7.94 -32.78 -5.38
CA GLU A 43 -9.13 -33.60 -5.12
C GLU A 43 -9.93 -33.05 -3.92
N ARG A 44 -9.24 -32.72 -2.83
CA ARG A 44 -9.87 -32.14 -1.63
C ARG A 44 -10.53 -30.79 -1.91
N LEU A 45 -9.89 -29.96 -2.74
CA LEU A 45 -10.39 -28.62 -3.08
C LEU A 45 -11.43 -28.65 -4.20
N GLY A 46 -11.54 -29.75 -4.96
CA GLY A 46 -12.43 -29.88 -6.10
C GLY A 46 -12.01 -29.07 -7.33
N VAL A 47 -10.81 -28.48 -7.31
CA VAL A 47 -10.29 -27.63 -8.40
C VAL A 47 -8.86 -28.00 -8.76
N ARG A 48 -8.47 -27.71 -10.01
CA ARG A 48 -7.08 -27.83 -10.44
C ARG A 48 -6.29 -26.60 -10.03
N LEU A 49 -5.10 -26.83 -9.47
CA LEU A 49 -4.15 -25.78 -9.10
C LEU A 49 -3.05 -25.59 -10.15
N PHE A 50 -2.73 -26.66 -10.90
CA PHE A 50 -1.76 -26.63 -11.99
C PHE A 50 -2.40 -27.03 -13.33
N HIS A 51 -1.96 -26.38 -14.41
CA HIS A 51 -2.27 -26.83 -15.75
C HIS A 51 -1.56 -28.17 -16.05
N ARG A 52 -2.27 -29.12 -16.64
CA ARG A 52 -1.71 -30.39 -17.06
C ARG A 52 -0.93 -30.23 -18.37
N THR A 53 0.34 -29.83 -18.28
CA THR A 53 1.27 -29.88 -19.41
C THR A 53 2.53 -30.62 -19.02
N THR A 54 3.09 -31.39 -19.98
CA THR A 54 4.31 -32.19 -19.76
C THR A 54 5.59 -31.35 -19.77
N ARG A 55 5.55 -30.08 -20.22
CA ARG A 55 6.71 -29.23 -20.44
C ARG A 55 6.87 -28.06 -19.48
N SER A 56 5.82 -27.57 -18.81
CA SER A 56 5.92 -26.50 -17.85
C SER A 56 4.81 -26.60 -16.80
N GLN A 57 5.15 -26.34 -15.54
CA GLN A 57 4.17 -26.20 -14.47
C GLN A 57 3.75 -24.73 -14.41
N ARG A 58 2.50 -24.48 -14.78
CA ARG A 58 1.89 -23.17 -14.64
C ARG A 58 0.69 -23.31 -13.72
N LEU A 59 0.53 -22.36 -12.82
CA LEU A 59 -0.66 -22.26 -11.99
C LEU A 59 -1.89 -21.95 -12.85
N THR A 60 -3.03 -22.50 -12.46
CA THR A 60 -4.34 -21.99 -12.87
C THR A 60 -4.66 -20.72 -12.10
N ASP A 61 -5.71 -19.98 -12.49
CA ASP A 61 -6.16 -18.81 -11.73
C ASP A 61 -6.51 -19.18 -10.28
N ASN A 62 -7.19 -20.32 -10.09
CA ASN A 62 -7.45 -20.87 -8.75
C ASN A 62 -6.15 -21.23 -8.01
N GLY A 63 -5.17 -21.77 -8.72
CA GLY A 63 -3.85 -22.08 -8.18
C GLY A 63 -3.10 -20.85 -7.71
N ALA A 64 -3.12 -19.77 -8.48
CA ALA A 64 -2.48 -18.50 -8.11
C ALA A 64 -3.14 -17.87 -6.87
N LEU A 65 -4.46 -17.78 -6.86
CA LEU A 65 -5.21 -17.27 -5.72
C LEU A 65 -4.96 -18.12 -4.45
N PHE A 66 -4.98 -19.45 -4.59
CA PHE A 66 -4.75 -20.36 -3.46
C PHE A 66 -3.31 -20.27 -2.95
N TYR A 67 -2.32 -20.10 -3.86
CA TYR A 67 -0.91 -19.94 -3.50
C TYR A 67 -0.67 -18.73 -2.61
N GLU A 68 -1.19 -17.56 -2.99
CA GLU A 68 -1.08 -16.34 -2.18
C GLU A 68 -1.69 -16.51 -0.77
N ARG A 69 -2.82 -17.19 -0.67
CA ARG A 69 -3.47 -17.44 0.62
C ARG A 69 -2.67 -18.45 1.47
N CYS A 70 -2.09 -19.48 0.83
CA CYS A 70 -1.26 -20.46 1.52
C CYS A 70 0.05 -19.85 2.06
N LEU A 71 0.69 -18.93 1.31
CA LEU A 71 1.89 -18.22 1.79
C LEU A 71 1.59 -17.51 3.10
N ARG A 72 0.52 -16.72 3.15
CA ARG A 72 0.12 -15.97 4.36
C ARG A 72 -0.16 -16.90 5.53
N ALA A 73 -0.92 -17.98 5.30
CA ALA A 73 -1.23 -18.94 6.36
C ALA A 73 0.03 -19.60 6.95
N LEU A 74 1.02 -19.93 6.10
CA LEU A 74 2.29 -20.50 6.54
C LEU A 74 3.17 -19.48 7.26
N GLU A 75 3.14 -18.20 6.85
CA GLU A 75 3.83 -17.11 7.53
C GLU A 75 3.26 -16.85 8.91
N GLU A 76 1.93 -16.84 9.06
CA GLU A 76 1.26 -16.73 10.38
C GLU A 76 1.66 -17.87 11.32
N ILE A 77 1.69 -19.11 10.81
CA ILE A 77 2.12 -20.26 11.63
C ILE A 77 3.58 -20.09 12.06
N ARG A 78 4.49 -19.74 11.15
CA ARG A 78 5.91 -19.49 11.47
C ARG A 78 6.08 -18.34 12.46
N GLY A 79 5.29 -17.27 12.30
CA GLY A 79 5.27 -16.15 13.23
C GLY A 79 4.87 -16.58 14.64
N ALA A 80 3.83 -17.42 14.76
CA ALA A 80 3.41 -17.97 16.03
C ALA A 80 4.48 -18.90 16.67
N GLU A 81 5.12 -19.75 15.88
CA GLU A 81 6.22 -20.63 16.32
C GLU A 81 7.41 -19.80 16.82
N SER A 82 7.80 -18.74 16.07
CA SER A 82 8.88 -17.83 16.43
C SER A 82 8.64 -17.06 17.73
N GLN A 83 7.37 -16.74 18.05
CA GLN A 83 7.00 -16.10 19.32
C GLN A 83 7.19 -17.03 20.52
N LEU A 84 7.15 -18.34 20.30
CA LEU A 84 7.35 -19.35 21.34
C LEU A 84 8.83 -19.70 21.57
N GLU A 85 9.67 -19.47 20.58
CA GLU A 85 11.12 -19.64 20.69
C GLU A 85 11.73 -18.51 21.52
N THR A 86 11.96 -18.79 22.77
CA THR A 86 12.41 -17.88 23.82
C THR A 86 13.65 -17.07 23.47
N GLY A 87 13.52 -15.75 23.43
CA GLY A 87 14.60 -14.81 23.81
C GLY A 87 15.32 -14.04 22.70
N LYS A 88 15.07 -14.29 21.41
CA LYS A 88 15.56 -13.42 20.32
C LYS A 88 14.43 -13.22 19.31
N HIS A 89 13.71 -12.13 19.44
CA HIS A 89 12.81 -11.66 18.39
C HIS A 89 13.65 -11.24 17.16
N GLN A 90 14.06 -12.20 16.36
CA GLN A 90 14.55 -11.88 15.02
C GLN A 90 13.34 -11.56 14.16
N VAL A 91 13.29 -10.33 13.67
CA VAL A 91 12.26 -9.93 12.70
C VAL A 91 12.61 -10.61 11.38
N ASN A 92 11.79 -11.60 11.00
CA ASN A 92 11.95 -12.38 9.78
C ASN A 92 10.61 -12.48 9.07
N GLY A 93 10.63 -12.67 7.76
CA GLY A 93 9.43 -12.85 6.94
C GLY A 93 9.16 -11.65 6.07
N ARG A 94 7.99 -11.66 5.40
CA ARG A 94 7.57 -10.65 4.43
C ARG A 94 6.60 -9.67 5.07
N LEU A 95 6.84 -8.38 4.86
CA LEU A 95 5.94 -7.29 5.26
C LEU A 95 5.48 -6.53 4.03
N ARG A 96 4.17 -6.57 3.74
CA ARG A 96 3.53 -5.88 2.62
C ARG A 96 2.80 -4.64 3.11
N VAL A 97 3.27 -3.46 2.69
CA VAL A 97 2.74 -2.17 3.17
C VAL A 97 2.19 -1.36 2.01
N ALA A 98 0.93 -0.93 2.11
CA ALA A 98 0.35 0.03 1.18
C ALA A 98 0.44 1.45 1.76
N VAL A 99 0.97 2.39 0.99
CA VAL A 99 1.18 3.78 1.41
C VAL A 99 0.69 4.77 0.36
N PRO A 100 0.28 6.00 0.75
CA PRO A 100 -0.01 7.06 -0.22
C PRO A 100 1.22 7.38 -1.05
N VAL A 101 1.05 7.76 -2.32
CA VAL A 101 2.18 7.92 -3.25
C VAL A 101 3.22 8.89 -2.69
N LEU A 102 2.84 10.13 -2.45
CA LEU A 102 3.83 11.16 -2.09
C LEU A 102 4.24 11.09 -0.61
N PHE A 103 3.28 10.96 0.31
CA PHE A 103 3.57 10.81 1.73
C PHE A 103 4.35 9.52 2.01
N GLY A 104 3.97 8.44 1.34
CA GLY A 104 4.69 7.16 1.40
C GLY A 104 6.14 7.31 0.96
N ARG A 105 6.38 7.97 -0.18
CA ARG A 105 7.73 8.18 -0.71
C ARG A 105 8.61 9.04 0.20
N GLN A 106 8.07 10.16 0.70
CA GLN A 106 8.87 11.15 1.42
C GLN A 106 8.98 10.88 2.93
N CYS A 107 7.95 10.30 3.54
CA CYS A 107 7.88 10.18 5.00
C CYS A 107 7.93 8.74 5.50
N ILE A 108 7.35 7.77 4.78
CA ILE A 108 7.23 6.40 5.28
C ILE A 108 8.34 5.50 4.74
N ALA A 109 8.64 5.56 3.43
CA ALA A 109 9.63 4.69 2.81
C ALA A 109 11.03 4.83 3.43
N PRO A 110 11.56 6.03 3.74
CA PRO A 110 12.86 6.14 4.40
C PRO A 110 12.93 5.36 5.72
N LEU A 111 11.89 5.47 6.55
CA LEU A 111 11.81 4.80 7.85
C LEU A 111 11.74 3.25 7.71
N LEU A 112 10.93 2.78 6.75
CA LEU A 112 10.80 1.34 6.53
C LEU A 112 12.03 0.73 5.87
N ILE A 113 12.74 1.49 5.03
CA ILE A 113 14.03 1.07 4.45
C ILE A 113 15.08 0.94 5.56
N GLU A 114 15.16 1.90 6.48
CA GLU A 114 16.05 1.82 7.64
C GLU A 114 15.75 0.59 8.51
N LEU A 115 14.45 0.36 8.81
CA LEU A 115 14.01 -0.83 9.53
C LEU A 115 14.43 -2.13 8.82
N ALA A 116 14.28 -2.21 7.49
CA ALA A 116 14.70 -3.39 6.73
C ALA A 116 16.22 -3.60 6.75
N GLN A 117 17.01 -2.52 6.81
CA GLN A 117 18.48 -2.62 6.97
C GLN A 117 18.88 -3.15 8.35
N GLU A 118 18.15 -2.78 9.40
CA GLU A 118 18.38 -3.28 10.76
C GLU A 118 17.98 -4.75 10.93
N HIS A 119 17.06 -5.22 10.07
CA HIS A 119 16.51 -6.57 10.12
C HIS A 119 16.70 -7.33 8.79
N PRO A 120 17.88 -7.92 8.53
CA PRO A 120 18.18 -8.60 7.25
C PRO A 120 17.26 -9.79 6.91
N GLY A 121 16.52 -10.31 7.88
CA GLY A 121 15.51 -11.35 7.67
C GLY A 121 14.14 -10.81 7.22
N LEU A 122 13.95 -9.49 7.19
CA LEU A 122 12.70 -8.84 6.77
C LEU A 122 12.70 -8.60 5.26
N GLU A 123 11.77 -9.22 4.54
CA GLU A 123 11.46 -8.90 3.15
C GLU A 123 10.37 -7.82 3.12
N LEU A 124 10.74 -6.58 2.78
CA LEU A 124 9.82 -5.45 2.72
C LEU A 124 9.30 -5.25 1.30
N GLU A 125 7.95 -5.29 1.15
CA GLU A 125 7.26 -4.93 -0.09
C GLU A 125 6.38 -3.70 0.14
N MET A 126 6.65 -2.62 -0.62
CA MET A 126 5.88 -1.38 -0.52
C MET A 126 5.10 -1.10 -1.80
N SER A 127 3.79 -0.86 -1.67
CA SER A 127 2.92 -0.43 -2.76
C SER A 127 2.51 1.03 -2.54
N PHE A 128 2.72 1.86 -3.56
CA PHE A 128 2.41 3.29 -3.52
C PHE A 128 1.13 3.56 -4.30
N SER A 129 0.05 3.95 -3.60
CA SER A 129 -1.24 4.22 -4.23
C SER A 129 -2.10 5.16 -3.39
N ASP A 130 -2.74 6.15 -4.05
CA ASP A 130 -3.71 7.05 -3.41
C ASP A 130 -5.15 6.51 -3.47
N ARG A 131 -5.38 5.38 -4.17
CA ARG A 131 -6.67 4.67 -4.10
C ARG A 131 -6.83 3.97 -2.75
N VAL A 132 -8.07 3.78 -2.34
CA VAL A 132 -8.38 2.91 -1.20
C VAL A 132 -8.16 1.46 -1.64
N VAL A 133 -7.26 0.76 -0.96
CA VAL A 133 -7.00 -0.67 -1.18
C VAL A 133 -7.78 -1.50 -0.17
N ASP A 134 -8.26 -2.66 -0.57
CA ASP A 134 -8.73 -3.67 0.35
C ASP A 134 -7.53 -4.49 0.85
N LEU A 135 -7.18 -4.31 2.13
CA LEU A 135 -6.00 -4.95 2.72
C LEU A 135 -6.10 -6.48 2.66
N VAL A 136 -7.30 -7.02 2.91
CA VAL A 136 -7.52 -8.46 2.98
C VAL A 136 -7.52 -9.08 1.58
N GLU A 137 -8.23 -8.47 0.63
CA GLU A 137 -8.31 -8.98 -0.74
C GLU A 137 -6.98 -8.84 -1.48
N GLU A 138 -6.31 -7.69 -1.34
CA GLU A 138 -5.04 -7.41 -2.03
C GLU A 138 -3.82 -7.95 -1.28
N GLY A 139 -4.01 -8.44 -0.04
CA GLY A 139 -2.99 -9.14 0.71
C GLY A 139 -1.94 -8.26 1.35
N PHE A 140 -2.29 -7.07 1.74
CA PHE A 140 -1.42 -6.21 2.53
C PHE A 140 -1.54 -6.53 4.02
N ASP A 141 -0.42 -6.50 4.73
CA ASP A 141 -0.37 -6.68 6.19
C ASP A 141 -0.75 -5.38 6.90
N MET A 142 -0.39 -4.24 6.30
CA MET A 142 -0.75 -2.93 6.80
C MET A 142 -0.88 -1.88 5.69
N ALA A 143 -1.61 -0.80 6.00
CA ALA A 143 -1.61 0.40 5.16
C ALA A 143 -1.45 1.66 6.00
N VAL A 144 -0.72 2.63 5.47
CA VAL A 144 -0.75 4.01 5.95
C VAL A 144 -1.75 4.80 5.11
N ARG A 145 -2.59 5.61 5.74
CA ARG A 145 -3.63 6.38 5.05
C ARG A 145 -3.73 7.79 5.62
N ASN A 146 -4.05 8.74 4.73
CA ASN A 146 -4.38 10.11 5.10
C ASN A 146 -5.91 10.28 5.15
N GLY A 147 -6.40 11.03 6.14
CA GLY A 147 -7.81 11.37 6.31
C GLY A 147 -8.57 10.43 7.24
N ALA A 148 -9.89 10.60 7.28
CA ALA A 148 -10.77 9.77 8.08
C ALA A 148 -10.87 8.35 7.48
N LEU A 149 -10.86 7.36 8.37
CA LEU A 149 -11.07 5.96 8.00
C LEU A 149 -12.53 5.59 8.24
N ALA A 150 -13.06 4.73 7.38
CA ALA A 150 -14.36 4.12 7.61
C ALA A 150 -14.26 3.09 8.75
N ASP A 151 -15.36 2.91 9.50
CA ASP A 151 -15.44 1.87 10.51
C ASP A 151 -15.29 0.47 9.87
N SER A 152 -14.55 -0.39 10.56
CA SER A 152 -14.30 -1.76 10.13
C SER A 152 -14.37 -2.72 11.30
N SER A 153 -15.00 -3.88 11.10
CA SER A 153 -15.02 -4.96 12.10
C SER A 153 -13.80 -5.89 12.01
N VAL A 154 -12.97 -5.74 10.95
CA VAL A 154 -11.83 -6.64 10.69
C VAL A 154 -10.47 -5.92 10.72
N LEU A 155 -10.45 -4.59 10.71
CA LEU A 155 -9.23 -3.81 10.71
C LEU A 155 -9.11 -2.99 12.00
N VAL A 156 -7.88 -2.94 12.52
CA VAL A 156 -7.54 -2.05 13.64
C VAL A 156 -6.76 -0.86 13.08
N ALA A 157 -7.16 0.34 13.48
CA ALA A 157 -6.48 1.56 13.06
C ALA A 157 -5.78 2.23 14.24
N ARG A 158 -4.57 2.73 13.99
CA ARG A 158 -3.80 3.54 14.93
C ARG A 158 -3.45 4.88 14.29
N ARG A 159 -3.80 5.97 14.95
CA ARG A 159 -3.39 7.30 14.51
C ARG A 159 -1.90 7.48 14.74
N LEU A 160 -1.16 7.82 13.68
CA LEU A 160 0.28 8.06 13.72
C LEU A 160 0.60 9.53 13.98
N GLY A 161 -0.21 10.45 13.49
CA GLY A 161 0.02 11.88 13.63
C GLY A 161 -1.04 12.72 12.92
N GLU A 162 -0.77 14.01 12.85
CA GLU A 162 -1.54 15.02 12.11
C GLU A 162 -0.59 15.89 11.32
N HIS A 163 -1.05 16.34 10.17
CA HIS A 163 -0.43 17.42 9.42
C HIS A 163 -1.47 18.47 9.05
N ARG A 164 -1.03 19.69 8.94
CA ARG A 164 -1.87 20.81 8.50
C ARG A 164 -1.77 20.94 6.99
N MET A 165 -2.83 21.46 6.38
CA MET A 165 -2.82 21.94 5.00
C MET A 165 -2.57 23.43 5.01
N VAL A 166 -1.79 23.91 4.05
CA VAL A 166 -1.42 25.33 3.90
C VAL A 166 -1.65 25.79 2.47
N LEU A 167 -1.93 27.08 2.30
CA LEU A 167 -1.98 27.73 0.99
C LEU A 167 -0.57 28.14 0.58
N CYS A 168 -0.17 27.76 -0.62
CA CYS A 168 1.14 28.03 -1.19
C CYS A 168 1.01 28.65 -2.58
N ALA A 169 1.86 29.64 -2.87
CA ALA A 169 2.01 30.22 -4.20
C ALA A 169 3.44 30.75 -4.36
N ALA A 170 3.93 30.82 -5.59
CA ALA A 170 5.21 31.45 -5.87
C ALA A 170 5.19 32.96 -5.55
N PRO A 171 6.30 33.54 -5.05
CA PRO A 171 6.39 34.97 -4.79
C PRO A 171 6.05 35.84 -6.02
N ASP A 172 6.48 35.44 -7.21
CA ASP A 172 6.19 36.12 -8.46
C ASP A 172 4.70 36.14 -8.81
N TYR A 173 3.98 35.08 -8.46
CA TYR A 173 2.53 35.02 -8.62
C TYR A 173 1.83 36.02 -7.70
N LEU A 174 2.23 36.07 -6.42
CA LEU A 174 1.66 37.00 -5.44
C LEU A 174 2.01 38.44 -5.76
N PHE A 175 3.21 38.69 -6.27
CA PHE A 175 3.63 40.06 -6.71
C PHE A 175 2.73 40.59 -7.84
N LYS A 176 2.35 39.72 -8.79
CA LYS A 176 1.51 40.08 -9.94
C LYS A 176 0.04 40.18 -9.63
N ASN A 177 -0.48 39.33 -8.77
CA ASN A 177 -1.92 39.12 -8.55
C ASN A 177 -2.41 39.60 -7.18
N GLY A 178 -1.48 40.07 -6.32
CA GLY A 178 -1.78 40.41 -4.92
C GLY A 178 -1.74 39.20 -4.00
N GLN A 179 -1.65 39.48 -2.70
CA GLN A 179 -1.71 38.46 -1.66
C GLN A 179 -3.12 38.42 -1.08
N PRO A 180 -3.83 37.27 -1.12
CA PRO A 180 -5.14 37.14 -0.52
C PRO A 180 -5.07 37.31 0.99
N GLN A 181 -5.94 38.13 1.57
CA GLN A 181 -6.03 38.38 3.00
C GLN A 181 -7.20 37.63 3.66
N THR A 182 -8.21 37.31 2.87
CA THR A 182 -9.40 36.58 3.32
C THR A 182 -9.70 35.37 2.42
N VAL A 183 -10.54 34.46 2.90
CA VAL A 183 -10.99 33.32 2.07
C VAL A 183 -11.76 33.80 0.83
N ASP A 184 -12.47 34.93 0.91
CA ASP A 184 -13.22 35.48 -0.22
C ASP A 184 -12.29 36.06 -1.31
N ASP A 185 -11.11 36.55 -0.97
CA ASP A 185 -10.14 37.04 -1.95
C ASP A 185 -9.63 35.92 -2.88
N LEU A 186 -9.63 34.68 -2.38
CA LEU A 186 -9.23 33.52 -3.19
C LEU A 186 -10.10 33.33 -4.46
N ARG A 187 -11.30 33.93 -4.49
CA ARG A 187 -12.16 33.90 -5.69
C ARG A 187 -11.57 34.66 -6.87
N GLN A 188 -10.65 35.58 -6.61
CA GLN A 188 -9.99 36.40 -7.63
C GLN A 188 -8.66 35.76 -8.08
N HIS A 189 -8.22 34.72 -7.41
CA HIS A 189 -6.98 34.02 -7.73
C HIS A 189 -7.21 32.75 -8.54
N THR A 190 -6.21 32.39 -9.34
CA THR A 190 -6.15 31.09 -9.98
C THR A 190 -5.77 30.03 -8.94
N ALA A 191 -6.55 28.97 -8.84
CA ALA A 191 -6.24 27.85 -7.98
C ALA A 191 -5.73 26.66 -8.78
N ILE A 192 -4.91 25.82 -8.16
CA ILE A 192 -4.45 24.54 -8.67
C ILE A 192 -5.10 23.47 -7.80
N ASN A 193 -6.05 22.71 -8.37
CA ASN A 193 -6.89 21.82 -7.61
C ASN A 193 -6.34 20.39 -7.55
N TYR A 194 -6.47 19.80 -6.36
CA TYR A 194 -6.32 18.36 -6.22
C TYR A 194 -7.65 17.67 -6.51
N THR A 195 -7.60 16.65 -7.38
CA THR A 195 -8.73 15.79 -7.70
C THR A 195 -8.54 14.39 -7.14
N ARG A 196 -9.63 13.78 -6.70
CA ARG A 196 -9.65 12.38 -6.29
C ARG A 196 -10.86 11.69 -6.90
N ALA A 197 -10.62 10.57 -7.60
CA ALA A 197 -11.68 9.87 -8.33
C ALA A 197 -12.51 10.81 -9.24
N GLY A 198 -11.84 11.71 -9.97
CA GLY A 198 -12.45 12.66 -10.90
C GLY A 198 -13.22 13.82 -10.24
N ARG A 199 -13.13 14.00 -8.93
CA ARG A 199 -13.79 15.09 -8.20
C ARG A 199 -12.77 16.03 -7.58
N VAL A 200 -12.97 17.34 -7.75
CA VAL A 200 -12.18 18.36 -7.06
C VAL A 200 -12.47 18.29 -5.58
N LEU A 201 -11.42 18.19 -4.76
CA LEU A 201 -11.55 18.24 -3.33
C LEU A 201 -11.69 19.70 -2.86
N PRO A 202 -12.72 20.01 -2.05
CA PRO A 202 -12.85 21.33 -1.47
C PRO A 202 -11.75 21.61 -0.46
N TRP A 203 -11.30 22.87 -0.42
CA TRP A 203 -10.34 23.34 0.59
C TRP A 203 -11.07 23.62 1.90
N GLN A 204 -10.57 23.05 2.99
CA GLN A 204 -11.03 23.35 4.34
C GLN A 204 -10.11 24.42 4.93
N LEU A 205 -10.56 25.64 4.92
CA LEU A 205 -9.78 26.79 5.36
C LEU A 205 -10.29 27.31 6.69
N MET A 206 -9.40 27.92 7.45
CA MET A 206 -9.74 28.60 8.68
C MET A 206 -9.55 30.10 8.49
N ASP A 207 -10.57 30.87 8.74
CA ASP A 207 -10.51 32.32 8.68
C ASP A 207 -9.81 32.89 9.92
N TYR A 208 -9.46 34.19 9.92
CA TYR A 208 -8.77 34.84 11.04
C TYR A 208 -9.56 34.84 12.35
N ASP A 209 -10.89 34.75 12.27
CA ASP A 209 -11.78 34.66 13.44
C ASP A 209 -11.90 33.23 13.99
N GLY A 210 -11.18 32.25 13.40
CA GLY A 210 -11.25 30.82 13.76
C GLY A 210 -12.41 30.07 13.13
N THR A 211 -13.19 30.72 12.24
CA THR A 211 -14.31 30.06 11.57
C THR A 211 -13.80 29.15 10.47
N SER A 212 -14.20 27.87 10.47
CA SER A 212 -13.91 26.94 9.40
C SER A 212 -14.82 27.19 8.20
N ARG A 213 -14.23 27.34 7.02
CA ARG A 213 -14.94 27.53 5.74
C ARG A 213 -14.55 26.50 4.72
N THR A 214 -15.55 25.96 4.04
CA THR A 214 -15.35 25.09 2.88
C THR A 214 -15.31 25.96 1.63
N PHE A 215 -14.18 25.95 0.94
CA PHE A 215 -13.96 26.70 -0.31
C PHE A 215 -13.77 25.74 -1.48
N ILE A 216 -14.53 25.92 -2.55
CA ILE A 216 -14.37 25.18 -3.80
C ILE A 216 -13.79 26.14 -4.82
N PRO A 217 -12.47 26.03 -5.09
CA PRO A 217 -11.83 26.96 -6.00
C PRO A 217 -12.23 26.71 -7.46
N ARG A 218 -12.35 27.79 -8.23
CA ARG A 218 -12.48 27.70 -9.68
C ARG A 218 -11.09 27.59 -10.30
N SER A 219 -10.87 26.59 -11.13
CA SER A 219 -9.59 26.40 -11.80
C SER A 219 -9.75 25.63 -13.11
N SER A 220 -8.85 25.93 -14.03
CA SER A 220 -8.61 25.13 -15.23
C SER A 220 -7.55 24.04 -15.00
N LEU A 221 -6.81 24.09 -13.87
CA LEU A 221 -5.78 23.12 -13.53
C LEU A 221 -6.27 22.19 -12.42
N ASN A 222 -6.60 20.96 -12.82
CA ASN A 222 -7.08 19.93 -11.92
C ASN A 222 -6.18 18.70 -12.08
N MET A 223 -5.50 18.27 -11.01
CA MET A 223 -4.54 17.17 -11.03
C MET A 223 -4.79 16.24 -9.84
N ASP A 224 -4.39 14.99 -9.97
CA ASP A 224 -4.46 13.97 -8.93
C ASP A 224 -3.08 13.62 -8.34
N ASP A 225 -2.05 14.38 -8.71
CA ASP A 225 -0.70 14.27 -8.18
C ASP A 225 -0.30 15.54 -7.43
N LEU A 226 0.00 15.40 -6.12
CA LEU A 226 0.36 16.52 -5.26
C LEU A 226 1.73 17.14 -5.61
N GLN A 227 2.66 16.34 -6.16
CA GLN A 227 3.95 16.89 -6.59
C GLN A 227 3.78 17.78 -7.82
N ALA A 228 3.02 17.35 -8.81
CA ALA A 228 2.71 18.17 -9.99
C ALA A 228 1.98 19.46 -9.63
N ILE A 229 1.10 19.44 -8.61
CA ILE A 229 0.44 20.63 -8.08
C ILE A 229 1.46 21.58 -7.43
N CYS A 230 2.39 21.04 -6.65
CA CYS A 230 3.47 21.81 -6.03
C CYS A 230 4.35 22.50 -7.10
N ASP A 231 4.79 21.73 -8.10
CA ASP A 231 5.62 22.23 -9.19
C ASP A 231 4.92 23.34 -9.99
N ALA A 232 3.61 23.18 -10.24
CA ALA A 232 2.80 24.21 -10.89
C ALA A 232 2.66 25.48 -10.02
N ALA A 233 2.54 25.33 -8.70
CA ALA A 233 2.51 26.48 -7.79
C ALA A 233 3.84 27.21 -7.75
N LEU A 234 4.97 26.48 -7.68
CA LEU A 234 6.33 27.03 -7.70
C LEU A 234 6.63 27.79 -8.99
N THR A 235 6.10 27.34 -10.12
CA THR A 235 6.25 28.02 -11.41
C THR A 235 5.26 29.16 -11.63
N GLY A 236 4.49 29.54 -10.60
CA GLY A 236 3.65 30.74 -10.62
C GLY A 236 2.31 30.58 -11.34
N HIS A 237 1.79 29.37 -11.49
CA HIS A 237 0.51 29.10 -12.17
C HIS A 237 -0.72 29.34 -11.28
N GLY A 238 -0.55 29.56 -9.98
CA GLY A 238 -1.65 29.81 -9.07
C GLY A 238 -1.35 29.50 -7.61
N ILE A 239 -2.42 29.45 -6.81
CA ILE A 239 -2.40 29.08 -5.41
C ILE A 239 -2.77 27.59 -5.30
N ALA A 240 -1.98 26.84 -4.55
CA ALA A 240 -2.23 25.43 -4.22
C ALA A 240 -2.52 25.28 -2.72
N TRP A 241 -3.31 24.26 -2.37
CA TRP A 241 -3.56 23.86 -0.99
C TRP A 241 -2.86 22.53 -0.73
N LEU A 242 -1.74 22.58 -0.03
CA LEU A 242 -0.77 21.50 0.11
C LEU A 242 -0.55 21.11 1.57
N PRO A 243 -0.14 19.86 1.86
CA PRO A 243 0.33 19.48 3.18
C PRO A 243 1.55 20.32 3.60
N CYS A 244 1.59 20.80 4.85
CA CYS A 244 2.65 21.67 5.34
C CYS A 244 4.06 21.06 5.25
N TRP A 245 4.18 19.74 5.32
CA TRP A 245 5.47 19.05 5.19
C TRP A 245 6.07 19.13 3.78
N MET A 246 5.26 19.44 2.75
CA MET A 246 5.75 19.74 1.40
C MET A 246 6.27 21.17 1.31
N ALA A 247 5.52 22.13 1.88
CA ALA A 247 5.84 23.55 1.79
C ALA A 247 7.12 23.98 2.53
N ILE A 248 7.59 23.18 3.49
CA ILE A 248 8.78 23.49 4.29
C ILE A 248 10.09 23.09 3.57
N LYS A 249 10.02 22.24 2.56
CA LYS A 249 11.21 21.77 1.83
C LYS A 249 11.60 22.60 0.63
N GLU A 250 10.71 23.47 0.18
CA GLU A 250 10.86 24.35 -0.98
C GLU A 250 10.95 25.83 -0.51
#